data_f4734ba95788f751fe55a6172554eb46
#
_entry.id   f4734ba95788f751fe55a6172554eb46
#
_cell.length_a   1.000
_cell.length_b   1.000
_cell.length_c   1.000
_cell.angle_alpha   90.00
_cell.angle_beta   90.00
_cell.angle_gamma   90.00
#
_symmetry.space_group_name_H-M   'P 1'
#
loop_
_entity.id
_entity.type
_entity.pdbx_description
1 polymer ?
#
loop_
_entity_poly.entity_id
_entity_poly.type
_entity_poly.pdbx_seq_one_letter_code
_entity_poly.pdbx_strand_id
1 'polypeptide(L)'
;MAMGKHLAMFCGVVDLAENKLSYCIGAHFPPPILINDGVAKALEGRGLPVGLFSDATFEDVVIPLGQAFSLVVMSDGVLEVLPAGSLEAREAHLLDVVAQGPSDADHLASLLQVDGDMEVPDDIALLVINRNV
;
A
#
# COMPACT_ATOMS: atom_id res chain seq x y z
N MET A 1 25.03 2.95 -1.55
CA MET A 1 24.50 1.73 -2.19
C MET A 1 25.37 1.33 -3.37
N ALA A 2 25.46 0.04 -3.63
CA ALA A 2 26.16 -0.41 -4.83
C ALA A 2 25.42 0.06 -6.08
N MET A 3 26.19 0.26 -7.15
CA MET A 3 25.62 0.70 -8.43
C MET A 3 24.59 -0.31 -8.93
N GLY A 4 23.46 0.18 -9.41
CA GLY A 4 22.35 -0.64 -9.88
C GLY A 4 21.39 -1.13 -8.82
N LYS A 5 21.68 -0.87 -7.54
CA LYS A 5 20.77 -1.21 -6.45
C LYS A 5 19.96 -0.01 -6.01
N HIS A 6 18.72 -0.24 -5.67
CA HIS A 6 17.83 0.81 -5.21
C HIS A 6 16.86 0.22 -4.18
N LEU A 7 16.17 1.08 -3.47
CA LEU A 7 15.20 0.71 -2.46
C LEU A 7 13.85 1.30 -2.81
N ALA A 8 12.83 0.44 -2.91
CA ALA A 8 11.44 0.86 -2.96
C ALA A 8 10.94 1.00 -1.52
N MET A 9 10.35 2.14 -1.18
CA MET A 9 10.01 2.44 0.20
C MET A 9 8.71 3.25 0.30
N PHE A 10 7.94 2.90 1.29
CA PHE A 10 6.86 3.75 1.79
C PHE A 10 7.19 4.10 3.24
N CYS A 11 7.11 5.38 3.57
CA CYS A 11 7.32 5.86 4.92
C CYS A 11 6.17 6.76 5.31
N GLY A 12 5.53 6.48 6.42
CA GLY A 12 4.39 7.26 6.86
C GLY A 12 4.34 7.44 8.37
N VAL A 13 3.70 8.52 8.78
CA VAL A 13 3.45 8.82 10.19
C VAL A 13 1.96 9.11 10.35
N VAL A 14 1.32 8.36 11.24
CA VAL A 14 -0.07 8.61 11.63
C VAL A 14 -0.04 9.45 12.90
N ASP A 15 -0.55 10.67 12.81
CA ASP A 15 -0.66 11.57 13.96
C ASP A 15 -2.09 11.49 14.48
N LEU A 16 -2.27 10.78 15.58
CA LEU A 16 -3.59 10.56 16.17
C LEU A 16 -4.15 11.81 16.84
N ALA A 17 -3.27 12.70 17.32
CA ALA A 17 -3.70 13.94 17.95
C ALA A 17 -4.24 14.95 16.93
N GLU A 18 -3.59 15.01 15.77
CA GLU A 18 -3.95 15.95 14.70
C GLU A 18 -4.84 15.28 13.64
N ASN A 19 -5.08 13.98 13.74
CA ASN A 19 -5.88 13.20 12.77
C ASN A 19 -5.37 13.40 11.35
N LYS A 20 -4.09 13.11 11.13
CA LYS A 20 -3.51 13.23 9.80
C LYS A 20 -2.50 12.11 9.54
N LEU A 21 -2.34 11.80 8.27
CA LEU A 21 -1.31 10.91 7.76
C LEU A 21 -0.32 11.74 6.94
N SER A 22 0.93 11.67 7.31
CA SER A 22 2.03 12.25 6.53
C SER A 22 2.82 11.11 5.94
N TYR A 23 3.05 11.10 4.64
CA TYR A 23 3.75 9.99 4.02
C TYR A 23 4.61 10.44 2.85
N CYS A 24 5.53 9.56 2.48
CA CYS A 24 6.42 9.70 1.34
C CYS A 24 6.56 8.35 0.66
N ILE A 25 6.51 8.33 -0.66
CA ILE A 25 6.66 7.10 -1.45
C ILE A 25 7.92 7.22 -2.31
N GLY A 26 8.81 6.23 -2.19
CA GLY A 26 9.99 6.09 -3.04
C GLY A 26 9.85 4.86 -3.92
N ALA A 27 9.12 4.97 -5.02
CA ALA A 27 8.89 3.91 -6.01
C ALA A 27 8.27 2.63 -5.41
N HIS A 28 7.54 2.75 -4.30
CA HIS A 28 6.82 1.61 -3.72
C HIS A 28 5.60 1.28 -4.56
N PHE A 29 5.46 0.02 -4.93
CA PHE A 29 4.36 -0.44 -5.77
C PHE A 29 3.90 -1.84 -5.34
N PRO A 30 2.60 -2.16 -5.25
CA PRO A 30 1.48 -1.26 -5.52
C PRO A 30 1.36 -0.14 -4.49
N PRO A 31 0.71 0.98 -4.82
CA PRO A 31 0.56 2.06 -3.85
C PRO A 31 -0.28 1.60 -2.65
N PRO A 32 0.03 2.08 -1.44
CA PRO A 32 -0.82 1.79 -0.29
C PRO A 32 -2.24 2.30 -0.53
N ILE A 33 -3.21 1.68 0.11
CA ILE A 33 -4.61 2.05 -0.01
C ILE A 33 -5.11 2.53 1.36
N LEU A 34 -5.71 3.70 1.36
CA LEU A 34 -6.32 4.28 2.56
C LEU A 34 -7.84 4.21 2.43
N ILE A 35 -8.48 3.60 3.42
CA ILE A 35 -9.93 3.69 3.60
C ILE A 35 -10.17 4.74 4.66
N ASN A 36 -10.75 5.87 4.25
CA ASN A 36 -10.95 7.02 5.11
C ASN A 36 -12.43 7.35 5.13
N ASP A 37 -13.05 7.20 6.31
CA ASP A 37 -14.51 7.37 6.48
C ASP A 37 -15.32 6.59 5.45
N GLY A 38 -14.90 5.35 5.18
CA GLY A 38 -15.62 4.45 4.27
C GLY A 38 -15.25 4.59 2.80
N VAL A 39 -14.37 5.50 2.44
CA VAL A 39 -13.95 5.71 1.05
C VAL A 39 -12.53 5.19 0.85
N ALA A 40 -12.37 4.19 -0.03
CA ALA A 40 -11.08 3.60 -0.34
C ALA A 40 -10.41 4.35 -1.50
N LYS A 41 -9.13 4.66 -1.33
CA LYS A 41 -8.38 5.40 -2.32
C LYS A 41 -6.91 4.98 -2.29
N ALA A 42 -6.32 4.76 -3.45
CA ALA A 42 -4.89 4.54 -3.53
C ALA A 42 -4.15 5.83 -3.23
N LEU A 43 -3.09 5.75 -2.42
CA LEU A 43 -2.29 6.91 -2.08
C LEU A 43 -1.43 7.32 -3.27
N GLU A 44 -1.47 8.60 -3.59
CA GLU A 44 -0.69 9.16 -4.68
C GLU A 44 0.62 9.70 -4.13
N GLY A 45 1.69 9.49 -4.87
CA GLY A 45 2.97 10.04 -4.53
C GLY A 45 3.93 9.84 -5.67
N ARG A 46 4.87 10.76 -5.80
CA ARG A 46 5.92 10.67 -6.78
C ARG A 46 7.23 10.56 -6.05
N GLY A 47 7.86 9.43 -6.18
CA GLY A 47 9.18 9.22 -5.62
C GLY A 47 9.98 8.35 -6.55
N LEU A 48 11.22 8.71 -6.74
CA LEU A 48 12.18 7.85 -7.42
C LEU A 48 12.66 6.78 -6.44
N PRO A 49 13.14 5.63 -6.93
CA PRO A 49 13.70 4.62 -6.04
C PRO A 49 14.82 5.22 -5.17
N VAL A 50 14.79 4.86 -3.89
CA VAL A 50 15.79 5.36 -2.93
C VAL A 50 17.16 4.80 -3.29
N GLY A 51 18.15 5.68 -3.41
CA GLY A 51 19.53 5.29 -3.67
C GLY A 51 19.88 5.11 -5.13
N LEU A 52 18.93 5.25 -6.06
CA LEU A 52 19.20 5.11 -7.49
C LEU A 52 19.70 6.42 -8.12
N PHE A 53 19.13 7.54 -7.70
CA PHE A 53 19.49 8.87 -8.19
C PHE A 53 20.03 9.72 -7.05
N SER A 54 21.19 10.31 -7.23
CA SER A 54 21.85 11.09 -6.18
C SER A 54 21.14 12.42 -5.89
N ASP A 55 20.42 12.95 -6.85
CA ASP A 55 19.70 14.23 -6.75
C ASP A 55 18.19 14.06 -6.60
N ALA A 56 17.73 12.84 -6.33
CA ALA A 56 16.31 12.57 -6.14
C ALA A 56 15.78 13.25 -4.87
N THR A 57 14.62 13.86 -4.99
CA THR A 57 13.89 14.42 -3.86
C THR A 57 12.56 13.68 -3.69
N PHE A 58 12.09 13.59 -2.45
CA PHE A 58 10.85 12.88 -2.13
C PHE A 58 9.87 13.87 -1.52
N GLU A 59 8.66 13.88 -2.06
CA GLU A 59 7.61 14.78 -1.57
C GLU A 59 6.91 14.16 -0.37
N ASP A 60 6.72 14.96 0.67
CA ASP A 60 5.86 14.61 1.78
C ASP A 60 4.43 15.01 1.45
N VAL A 61 3.52 14.06 1.57
CA VAL A 61 2.09 14.29 1.34
C VAL A 61 1.38 14.19 2.68
N VAL A 62 0.49 15.13 2.96
CA VAL A 62 -0.29 15.14 4.19
C VAL A 62 -1.77 15.01 3.85
N ILE A 63 -2.44 14.04 4.46
CA ILE A 63 -3.85 13.76 4.25
C ILE A 63 -4.57 13.84 5.59
N PRO A 64 -5.69 14.59 5.69
CA PRO A 64 -6.51 14.53 6.89
C PRO A 64 -7.17 13.15 7.02
N LEU A 65 -7.20 12.62 8.24
CA LEU A 65 -7.84 11.35 8.55
C LEU A 65 -9.16 11.59 9.25
N GLY A 66 -10.16 10.81 8.89
CA GLY A 66 -11.39 10.74 9.65
C GLY A 66 -11.19 10.01 10.97
N GLN A 67 -12.23 9.88 11.76
CA GLN A 67 -12.15 9.17 13.03
C GLN A 67 -11.93 7.68 12.84
N ALA A 68 -12.49 7.11 11.78
CA ALA A 68 -12.27 5.73 11.39
C ALA A 68 -11.46 5.67 10.12
N PHE A 69 -10.38 4.92 10.11
CA PHE A 69 -9.58 4.71 8.91
C PHE A 69 -8.90 3.35 8.92
N SER A 70 -8.53 2.88 7.73
CA SER A 70 -7.68 1.71 7.55
C SER A 70 -6.62 2.04 6.51
N LEU A 71 -5.38 1.74 6.83
CA LEU A 71 -4.27 1.87 5.90
C LEU A 71 -3.77 0.48 5.57
N VAL A 72 -3.73 0.15 4.29
CA VAL A 72 -3.31 -1.17 3.79
C VAL A 72 -2.07 -1.00 2.94
N VAL A 73 -1.00 -1.67 3.33
CA VAL A 73 0.28 -1.66 2.60
C VAL A 73 0.60 -3.08 2.19
N MET A 74 0.98 -3.27 0.93
CA MET A 74 1.21 -4.60 0.37
C MET A 74 2.52 -4.61 -0.41
N SER A 75 3.20 -5.76 -0.39
CA SER A 75 4.38 -5.95 -1.24
C SER A 75 3.97 -6.22 -2.69
N ASP A 76 4.91 -6.07 -3.61
CA ASP A 76 4.65 -6.24 -5.05
C ASP A 76 4.27 -7.67 -5.44
N GLY A 77 4.61 -8.66 -4.62
CA GLY A 77 4.21 -10.04 -4.87
C GLY A 77 2.69 -10.23 -4.98
N VAL A 78 1.92 -9.34 -4.38
CA VAL A 78 0.46 -9.42 -4.44
C VAL A 78 -0.06 -9.27 -5.88
N LEU A 79 0.64 -8.55 -6.73
CA LEU A 79 0.23 -8.35 -8.12
C LEU A 79 0.27 -9.64 -8.93
N GLU A 80 1.09 -10.59 -8.52
CA GLU A 80 1.28 -11.86 -9.22
C GLU A 80 0.14 -12.84 -9.00
N VAL A 81 -0.64 -12.65 -7.92
CA VAL A 81 -1.77 -13.53 -7.59
C VAL A 81 -3.10 -12.94 -8.04
N LEU A 82 -3.10 -11.75 -8.60
CA LEU A 82 -4.31 -11.12 -9.13
C LEU A 82 -4.64 -11.69 -10.52
N PRO A 83 -5.92 -11.58 -10.97
CA PRO A 83 -6.28 -12.01 -12.30
C PRO A 83 -5.43 -11.35 -13.39
N ALA A 84 -5.16 -12.07 -14.45
CA ALA A 84 -4.38 -11.55 -15.57
C ALA A 84 -5.03 -10.32 -16.18
N GLY A 85 -4.20 -9.37 -16.61
CA GLY A 85 -4.68 -8.12 -17.19
C GLY A 85 -3.59 -7.08 -17.20
N SER A 86 -3.96 -5.87 -17.60
CA SER A 86 -3.04 -4.74 -17.55
C SER A 86 -2.72 -4.36 -16.09
N LEU A 87 -1.67 -3.59 -15.91
CA LEU A 87 -1.32 -3.10 -14.59
C LEU A 87 -2.46 -2.26 -14.00
N GLU A 88 -3.08 -1.43 -14.80
CA GLU A 88 -4.22 -0.62 -14.37
C GLU A 88 -5.40 -1.47 -13.92
N ALA A 89 -5.68 -2.58 -14.64
CA ALA A 89 -6.75 -3.49 -14.26
C ALA A 89 -6.45 -4.19 -12.94
N ARG A 90 -5.20 -4.57 -12.70
CA ARG A 90 -4.79 -5.19 -11.45
C ARG A 90 -4.89 -4.22 -10.28
N GLU A 91 -4.49 -2.97 -10.50
CA GLU A 91 -4.64 -1.93 -9.47
C GLU A 91 -6.10 -1.70 -9.11
N ALA A 92 -6.97 -1.61 -10.11
CA ALA A 92 -8.40 -1.43 -9.90
C ALA A 92 -9.01 -2.61 -9.14
N HIS A 93 -8.62 -3.82 -9.49
CA HIS A 93 -9.07 -5.02 -8.78
C HIS A 93 -8.63 -5.01 -7.31
N LEU A 94 -7.38 -4.62 -7.08
CA LEU A 94 -6.83 -4.54 -5.73
C LEU A 94 -7.58 -3.50 -4.89
N LEU A 95 -7.90 -2.36 -5.48
CA LEU A 95 -8.67 -1.33 -4.80
C LEU A 95 -10.07 -1.83 -4.45
N ASP A 96 -10.73 -2.56 -5.35
CA ASP A 96 -12.04 -3.14 -5.10
C ASP A 96 -12.00 -4.16 -3.96
N VAL A 97 -10.97 -4.99 -3.90
CA VAL A 97 -10.80 -5.98 -2.83
C VAL A 97 -10.61 -5.28 -1.49
N VAL A 98 -9.73 -4.29 -1.44
CA VAL A 98 -9.44 -3.56 -0.19
C VAL A 98 -10.64 -2.73 0.24
N ALA A 99 -11.44 -2.23 -0.69
CA ALA A 99 -12.64 -1.45 -0.39
C ALA A 99 -13.70 -2.27 0.39
N GLN A 100 -13.58 -3.60 0.40
CA GLN A 100 -14.44 -4.45 1.21
C GLN A 100 -14.18 -4.31 2.72
N GLY A 101 -13.12 -3.62 3.11
CA GLY A 101 -12.83 -3.29 4.49
C GLY A 101 -12.27 -4.46 5.30
N PRO A 102 -11.09 -4.98 4.93
CA PRO A 102 -10.51 -6.08 5.70
C PRO A 102 -10.22 -5.65 7.14
N SER A 103 -10.57 -6.51 8.09
CA SER A 103 -10.40 -6.22 9.50
C SER A 103 -8.96 -6.41 9.98
N ASP A 104 -8.20 -7.27 9.30
CA ASP A 104 -6.80 -7.55 9.61
C ASP A 104 -6.11 -8.16 8.39
N ALA A 105 -4.83 -8.49 8.54
CA ALA A 105 -4.05 -9.05 7.46
C ALA A 105 -4.55 -10.43 7.02
N ASP A 106 -5.02 -11.25 7.95
CA ASP A 106 -5.57 -12.58 7.61
C ASP A 106 -6.85 -12.45 6.78
N HIS A 107 -7.73 -11.52 7.14
CA HIS A 107 -8.93 -11.24 6.37
C HIS A 107 -8.57 -10.74 4.96
N LEU A 108 -7.58 -9.86 4.86
CA LEU A 108 -7.10 -9.37 3.56
C LEU A 108 -6.54 -10.52 2.72
N ALA A 109 -5.74 -11.40 3.32
CA ALA A 109 -5.20 -12.56 2.62
C ALA A 109 -6.31 -13.46 2.08
N SER A 110 -7.37 -13.65 2.85
CA SER A 110 -8.53 -14.42 2.43
C SER A 110 -9.25 -13.75 1.25
N LEU A 111 -9.44 -12.43 1.29
CA LEU A 111 -10.05 -11.69 0.20
C LEU A 111 -9.22 -11.74 -1.10
N LEU A 112 -7.90 -11.77 -0.97
CA LEU A 112 -6.98 -11.90 -2.09
C LEU A 112 -6.81 -13.34 -2.56
N GLN A 113 -7.34 -14.32 -1.80
CA GLN A 113 -7.22 -15.75 -2.08
C GLN A 113 -5.76 -16.23 -2.05
N VAL A 114 -4.97 -15.71 -1.12
CA VAL A 114 -3.56 -16.10 -0.93
C VAL A 114 -3.33 -16.81 0.39
N ASP A 115 -4.40 -17.16 1.08
CA ASP A 115 -4.34 -17.93 2.33
C ASP A 115 -4.23 -19.43 2.05
N GLY A 116 -3.80 -20.18 3.05
CA GLY A 116 -3.68 -21.64 2.96
C GLY A 116 -2.43 -22.10 2.22
N ASP A 117 -2.53 -23.23 1.54
CA ASP A 117 -1.40 -23.90 0.88
C ASP A 117 -1.17 -23.43 -0.56
N MET A 118 -1.56 -22.24 -0.89
CA MET A 118 -1.40 -21.69 -2.22
C MET A 118 0.07 -21.43 -2.53
N GLU A 119 0.53 -21.92 -3.68
CA GLU A 119 1.84 -21.53 -4.20
C GLU A 119 1.78 -20.13 -4.78
N VAL A 120 2.72 -19.28 -4.39
CA VAL A 120 2.84 -17.93 -4.92
C VAL A 120 4.21 -17.76 -5.58
N PRO A 121 4.29 -17.02 -6.72
CA PRO A 121 5.56 -16.85 -7.43
C PRO A 121 6.56 -15.97 -6.70
N ASP A 122 6.12 -15.15 -5.76
CA ASP A 122 6.96 -14.23 -5.01
C ASP A 122 6.41 -14.12 -3.58
N ASP A 123 7.24 -13.67 -2.68
CA ASP A 123 6.83 -13.45 -1.29
C ASP A 123 5.80 -12.32 -1.21
N ILE A 124 4.80 -12.53 -0.36
CA ILE A 124 3.74 -11.56 -0.15
C ILE A 124 3.76 -11.10 1.30
N ALA A 125 3.86 -9.80 1.50
CA ALA A 125 3.74 -9.17 2.80
C ALA A 125 2.53 -8.22 2.79
N LEU A 126 1.72 -8.32 3.82
CA LEU A 126 0.51 -7.52 3.99
C LEU A 126 0.54 -6.84 5.35
N LEU A 127 0.25 -5.54 5.36
CA LEU A 127 0.14 -4.76 6.60
C LEU A 127 -1.20 -4.03 6.60
N VAL A 128 -1.95 -4.19 7.67
CA VAL A 128 -3.23 -3.49 7.84
C VAL A 128 -3.19 -2.73 9.16
N ILE A 129 -3.41 -1.42 9.08
CA ILE A 129 -3.49 -0.55 10.25
C ILE A 129 -4.90 0.02 10.30
N ASN A 130 -5.60 -0.24 11.40
CA ASN A 130 -6.99 0.19 11.57
C ASN A 130 -7.13 1.08 12.79
N ARG A 131 -7.94 2.12 12.66
CA ARG A 131 -8.52 2.81 13.80
C ARG A 131 -10.04 2.74 13.65
N ASN A 132 -10.68 2.14 14.63
CA ASN A 132 -12.15 2.02 14.67
C ASN A 132 -12.70 2.93 15.75
N VAL A 133 -13.86 3.48 15.50
CA VAL A 133 -14.55 4.37 16.46
C VAL A 133 -15.75 3.65 17.05
#